data_dc6aa1f78cf66278bce9f390336826ba
#
_entry.id   dc6aa1f78cf66278bce9f390336826ba
#
_cell.length_a   1.000
_cell.length_b   1.000
_cell.length_c   1.000
_cell.angle_alpha   90.00
_cell.angle_beta   90.00
_cell.angle_gamma   90.00
#
_symmetry.space_group_name_H-M   'P 1'
#
loop_
_entity.id
_entity.type
_entity.pdbx_description
1 polymer ?
#
loop_
_entity_poly.entity_id
_entity_poly.type
_entity_poly.pdbx_seq_one_letter_code
_entity_poly.pdbx_strand_id
1 'polypeptide(L)'
;EKIVTAIRKAMLHTDKGEDLQLIRQITDHISFKGSAQMTVEAIQDAVEMELMKSSRKDVAQKYIAYRNQRSIARKAKTRDMFLEIIEIKSNDVTRENANMNADTPAGMMMKFASETTKPFVDDYLLSDEVLEAVHNNYLHIHDKDYYPTKSLTCVQHPLDRILSCGFSAGHGESRPAKRIETASILGCISLETAQNEMHGGQAIPAFDFYLAPYVRNSYIEEIKNLEELNGKDYSHLYQKELTDYLQQPLDGLSDEKRIVQHAINKTVARVHQSMEAFIHNMNTIHSRGGNQVVFSSINYGTDTSAEGRCIIRELLKSTYQGVGNGETAIFPIQIWKKKRGVSYLPEDRNYDLYQLACKVTARRFFPNFLNLDATFNQSEEWKANDPQRYQHEVATMGCRTRVFENRFGPKTS
;
A
#
# COMPACT_ATOMS: atom_id res chain seq x y z
N GLU A 1 10.33 -26.06 -25.95
CA GLU A 1 10.86 -26.78 -24.78
C GLU A 1 9.75 -27.56 -24.06
N LYS A 2 8.64 -26.93 -23.66
CA LYS A 2 7.50 -27.58 -22.98
C LYS A 2 6.82 -28.67 -23.80
N ILE A 3 6.74 -28.50 -25.12
CA ILE A 3 6.24 -29.55 -26.06
C ILE A 3 7.16 -30.78 -26.03
N VAL A 4 8.46 -30.55 -26.14
CA VAL A 4 9.48 -31.61 -26.07
C VAL A 4 9.37 -32.41 -24.78
N THR A 5 9.29 -31.71 -23.65
CA THR A 5 9.18 -32.33 -22.34
C THR A 5 7.91 -33.16 -22.19
N ALA A 6 6.77 -32.65 -22.68
CA ALA A 6 5.49 -33.35 -22.59
C ALA A 6 5.47 -34.64 -23.44
N ILE A 7 6.00 -34.59 -24.67
CA ILE A 7 6.10 -35.75 -25.53
C ILE A 7 7.09 -36.79 -24.94
N ARG A 8 8.24 -36.33 -24.44
CA ARG A 8 9.23 -37.17 -23.79
C ARG A 8 8.65 -37.91 -22.58
N LYS A 9 7.92 -37.22 -21.72
CA LYS A 9 7.23 -37.84 -20.58
C LYS A 9 6.24 -38.93 -21.02
N ALA A 10 5.48 -38.67 -22.10
CA ALA A 10 4.56 -39.68 -22.63
C ALA A 10 5.32 -40.92 -23.17
N MET A 11 6.49 -40.72 -23.80
CA MET A 11 7.34 -41.81 -24.31
C MET A 11 7.94 -42.68 -23.21
N LEU A 12 8.32 -42.08 -22.06
CA LEU A 12 8.85 -42.83 -20.91
C LEU A 12 7.84 -43.83 -20.32
N HIS A 13 6.55 -43.68 -20.60
CA HIS A 13 5.50 -44.62 -20.19
C HIS A 13 5.12 -45.60 -21.30
N THR A 14 5.98 -45.81 -22.29
CA THR A 14 5.81 -46.77 -23.37
C THR A 14 6.99 -47.75 -23.44
N ASP A 15 6.77 -48.94 -23.93
CA ASP A 15 7.79 -50.01 -23.99
C ASP A 15 8.89 -49.79 -25.06
N LYS A 16 8.68 -48.82 -25.96
CA LYS A 16 9.58 -48.58 -27.11
C LYS A 16 10.62 -47.47 -26.87
N GLY A 17 10.62 -46.84 -25.70
CA GLY A 17 11.57 -45.81 -25.33
C GLY A 17 11.42 -44.49 -26.10
N GLU A 18 12.41 -43.60 -25.94
CA GLU A 18 12.41 -42.26 -26.55
C GLU A 18 12.71 -42.30 -28.04
N ASP A 19 12.01 -41.49 -28.83
CA ASP A 19 12.25 -41.21 -30.24
C ASP A 19 12.51 -39.73 -30.42
N LEU A 20 13.79 -39.35 -30.35
CA LEU A 20 14.22 -37.96 -30.45
C LEU A 20 13.94 -37.35 -31.83
N GLN A 21 13.91 -38.18 -32.89
CA GLN A 21 13.62 -37.70 -34.23
C GLN A 21 12.15 -37.31 -34.36
N LEU A 22 11.24 -38.11 -33.84
CA LEU A 22 9.82 -37.82 -33.81
C LEU A 22 9.52 -36.60 -32.97
N ILE A 23 10.16 -36.46 -31.80
CA ILE A 23 10.00 -35.27 -30.94
C ILE A 23 10.37 -34.01 -31.73
N ARG A 24 11.50 -33.97 -32.39
CA ARG A 24 11.94 -32.82 -33.18
C ARG A 24 10.98 -32.56 -34.33
N GLN A 25 10.59 -33.55 -35.12
CA GLN A 25 9.64 -33.37 -36.22
C GLN A 25 8.33 -32.75 -35.77
N ILE A 26 7.74 -33.23 -34.67
CA ILE A 26 6.49 -32.66 -34.14
C ILE A 26 6.70 -31.23 -33.63
N THR A 27 7.78 -30.98 -32.90
CA THR A 27 8.07 -29.67 -32.32
C THR A 27 8.31 -28.65 -33.43
N ASP A 28 9.09 -28.97 -34.43
CA ASP A 28 9.39 -28.09 -35.58
C ASP A 28 8.13 -27.79 -36.39
N HIS A 29 7.31 -28.84 -36.66
CA HIS A 29 6.06 -28.67 -37.39
C HIS A 29 5.08 -27.72 -36.67
N ILE A 30 4.94 -27.86 -35.36
CA ILE A 30 4.06 -26.98 -34.57
C ILE A 30 4.64 -25.54 -34.46
N SER A 31 5.96 -25.41 -34.28
CA SER A 31 6.65 -24.13 -34.25
C SER A 31 6.56 -23.38 -35.57
N PHE A 32 6.62 -24.08 -36.69
CA PHE A 32 6.51 -23.52 -38.03
C PHE A 32 5.07 -23.07 -38.35
N LYS A 33 4.05 -23.78 -37.87
CA LYS A 33 2.63 -23.36 -38.02
C LYS A 33 2.23 -22.23 -37.11
N GLY A 34 2.97 -21.94 -36.07
CA GLY A 34 2.67 -20.98 -35.03
C GLY A 34 3.10 -19.53 -35.34
N SER A 35 2.81 -19.01 -36.54
CA SER A 35 3.02 -17.59 -36.87
C SER A 35 1.99 -16.64 -36.22
N ALA A 36 0.98 -17.18 -35.53
CA ALA A 36 -0.01 -16.45 -34.72
C ALA A 36 0.00 -16.96 -33.29
N GLN A 37 -0.44 -16.14 -32.35
CA GLN A 37 -0.60 -16.56 -30.94
C GLN A 37 -1.54 -17.77 -30.85
N MET A 38 -0.96 -18.94 -30.56
CA MET A 38 -1.73 -20.16 -30.29
C MET A 38 -2.04 -20.28 -28.81
N THR A 39 -3.26 -20.67 -28.47
CA THR A 39 -3.61 -21.03 -27.09
C THR A 39 -2.90 -22.33 -26.70
N VAL A 40 -2.74 -22.55 -25.39
CA VAL A 40 -2.13 -23.80 -24.87
C VAL A 40 -2.92 -25.03 -25.32
N GLU A 41 -4.25 -24.94 -25.34
CA GLU A 41 -5.15 -26.00 -25.85
C GLU A 41 -4.91 -26.27 -27.32
N ALA A 42 -4.81 -25.24 -28.16
CA ALA A 42 -4.55 -25.39 -29.57
C ALA A 42 -3.17 -26.04 -29.84
N ILE A 43 -2.14 -25.73 -29.03
CA ILE A 43 -0.84 -26.39 -29.10
C ILE A 43 -0.96 -27.87 -28.71
N GLN A 44 -1.67 -28.16 -27.62
CA GLN A 44 -1.89 -29.54 -27.17
C GLN A 44 -2.67 -30.36 -28.19
N ASP A 45 -3.71 -29.78 -28.78
CA ASP A 45 -4.46 -30.44 -29.88
C ASP A 45 -3.59 -30.71 -31.10
N ALA A 46 -2.71 -29.76 -31.44
CA ALA A 46 -1.76 -29.95 -32.55
C ALA A 46 -0.76 -31.09 -32.25
N VAL A 47 -0.22 -31.16 -31.03
CA VAL A 47 0.66 -32.26 -30.59
C VAL A 47 -0.06 -33.61 -30.66
N GLU A 48 -1.29 -33.66 -30.17
CA GLU A 48 -2.15 -34.83 -30.19
C GLU A 48 -2.39 -35.34 -31.62
N MET A 49 -2.76 -34.41 -32.52
CA MET A 49 -2.96 -34.73 -33.93
C MET A 49 -1.69 -35.28 -34.63
N GLU A 50 -0.55 -34.64 -34.36
CA GLU A 50 0.71 -35.10 -34.97
C GLU A 50 1.17 -36.44 -34.41
N LEU A 51 1.00 -36.69 -33.10
CA LEU A 51 1.24 -38.02 -32.49
C LEU A 51 0.29 -39.09 -33.06
N MET A 52 -0.97 -38.75 -33.28
CA MET A 52 -1.96 -39.64 -33.88
C MET A 52 -1.65 -39.96 -35.36
N LYS A 53 -1.02 -39.07 -36.10
CA LYS A 53 -0.56 -39.33 -37.47
C LYS A 53 0.71 -40.15 -37.51
N SER A 54 1.51 -40.13 -36.46
CA SER A 54 2.78 -40.87 -36.39
C SER A 54 2.59 -42.40 -36.29
N SER A 55 3.66 -43.16 -36.46
CA SER A 55 3.68 -44.60 -36.19
C SER A 55 3.62 -44.96 -34.71
N ARG A 56 3.87 -43.98 -33.83
CA ARG A 56 3.89 -44.15 -32.35
C ARG A 56 2.52 -43.90 -31.74
N LYS A 57 1.55 -44.73 -32.09
CA LYS A 57 0.19 -44.68 -31.52
C LYS A 57 0.18 -44.94 -30.02
N ASP A 58 1.12 -45.72 -29.53
CA ASP A 58 1.38 -45.95 -28.11
C ASP A 58 1.64 -44.64 -27.34
N VAL A 59 2.49 -43.77 -27.88
CA VAL A 59 2.78 -42.45 -27.31
C VAL A 59 1.56 -41.53 -27.37
N ALA A 60 0.83 -41.53 -28.50
CA ALA A 60 -0.41 -40.76 -28.63
C ALA A 60 -1.42 -41.14 -27.55
N GLN A 61 -1.67 -42.43 -27.31
CA GLN A 61 -2.57 -42.87 -26.25
C GLN A 61 -2.14 -42.41 -24.85
N LYS A 62 -0.85 -42.53 -24.55
CA LYS A 62 -0.32 -42.08 -23.24
C LYS A 62 -0.42 -40.57 -23.07
N TYR A 63 -0.14 -39.82 -24.12
CA TYR A 63 -0.25 -38.35 -24.10
C TYR A 63 -1.69 -37.92 -23.87
N ILE A 64 -2.65 -38.46 -24.59
CA ILE A 64 -4.10 -38.16 -24.45
C ILE A 64 -4.59 -38.57 -23.06
N ALA A 65 -4.24 -39.75 -22.57
CA ALA A 65 -4.63 -40.20 -21.24
C ALA A 65 -4.07 -39.27 -20.14
N TYR A 66 -2.80 -38.92 -20.24
CA TYR A 66 -2.16 -38.00 -19.30
C TYR A 66 -2.81 -36.60 -19.34
N ARG A 67 -3.08 -36.04 -20.52
CA ARG A 67 -3.78 -34.77 -20.70
C ARG A 67 -5.16 -34.80 -20.05
N ASN A 68 -5.92 -35.88 -20.29
CA ASN A 68 -7.25 -36.04 -19.72
C ASN A 68 -7.21 -36.18 -18.19
N GLN A 69 -6.31 -36.99 -17.66
CA GLN A 69 -6.10 -37.11 -16.21
C GLN A 69 -5.78 -35.75 -15.55
N ARG A 70 -4.88 -34.96 -16.16
CA ARG A 70 -4.55 -33.63 -15.65
C ARG A 70 -5.72 -32.67 -15.76
N SER A 71 -6.55 -32.78 -16.80
CA SER A 71 -7.75 -31.92 -16.92
C SER A 71 -8.78 -32.28 -15.84
N ILE A 72 -9.01 -33.57 -15.59
CA ILE A 72 -9.90 -34.02 -14.50
C ILE A 72 -9.35 -33.61 -13.14
N ALA A 73 -8.03 -33.81 -12.89
CA ALA A 73 -7.41 -33.41 -11.62
C ALA A 73 -7.48 -31.90 -11.37
N ARG A 74 -7.29 -31.09 -12.42
CA ARG A 74 -7.44 -29.62 -12.31
C ARG A 74 -8.88 -29.22 -11.98
N LYS A 75 -9.88 -29.84 -12.64
CA LYS A 75 -11.31 -29.58 -12.37
C LYS A 75 -11.70 -29.99 -10.95
N ALA A 76 -11.25 -31.14 -10.47
CA ALA A 76 -11.46 -31.60 -9.11
C ALA A 76 -10.80 -30.65 -8.11
N LYS A 77 -9.52 -30.31 -8.31
CA LYS A 77 -8.79 -29.37 -7.45
C LYS A 77 -9.46 -28.00 -7.37
N THR A 78 -9.97 -27.47 -8.50
CA THR A 78 -10.66 -26.18 -8.54
C THR A 78 -11.98 -26.25 -7.74
N ARG A 79 -12.74 -27.34 -7.86
CA ARG A 79 -13.95 -27.56 -7.09
C ARG A 79 -13.65 -27.63 -5.59
N ASP A 80 -12.66 -28.43 -5.21
CA ASP A 80 -12.29 -28.64 -3.81
C ASP A 80 -11.80 -27.32 -3.18
N MET A 81 -10.97 -26.57 -3.89
CA MET A 81 -10.54 -25.23 -3.46
C MET A 81 -11.71 -24.27 -3.25
N PHE A 82 -12.72 -24.30 -4.14
CA PHE A 82 -13.86 -23.42 -4.00
C PHE A 82 -14.75 -23.81 -2.81
N LEU A 83 -14.96 -25.11 -2.59
CA LEU A 83 -15.67 -25.61 -1.41
C LEU A 83 -14.94 -25.25 -0.12
N GLU A 84 -13.61 -25.42 -0.09
CA GLU A 84 -12.79 -25.04 1.05
C GLU A 84 -12.93 -23.55 1.41
N ILE A 85 -12.91 -22.66 0.41
CA ILE A 85 -13.09 -21.21 0.63
C ILE A 85 -14.49 -20.90 1.21
N ILE A 86 -15.55 -21.57 0.72
CA ILE A 86 -16.92 -21.38 1.22
C ILE A 86 -17.06 -21.91 2.65
N GLU A 87 -16.38 -22.99 2.99
CA GLU A 87 -16.49 -23.68 4.28
C GLU A 87 -15.51 -23.16 5.34
N ILE A 88 -14.60 -22.23 4.98
CA ILE A 88 -13.64 -21.64 5.94
C ILE A 88 -14.40 -21.04 7.13
N LYS A 89 -13.99 -21.44 8.34
CA LYS A 89 -14.57 -20.93 9.57
C LYS A 89 -14.14 -19.50 9.85
N SER A 90 -14.97 -18.71 10.51
CA SER A 90 -14.73 -17.28 10.78
C SER A 90 -13.47 -16.97 11.59
N ASN A 91 -12.93 -17.93 12.32
CA ASN A 91 -11.71 -17.78 13.13
C ASN A 91 -10.45 -18.36 12.47
N ASP A 92 -10.54 -18.79 11.21
CA ASP A 92 -9.38 -19.33 10.51
C ASP A 92 -8.49 -18.19 10.00
N VAL A 93 -7.22 -18.19 10.38
CA VAL A 93 -6.24 -17.19 10.00
C VAL A 93 -5.96 -17.13 8.49
N THR A 94 -6.35 -18.16 7.74
CA THR A 94 -6.19 -18.21 6.29
C THR A 94 -7.26 -17.43 5.53
N ARG A 95 -8.31 -16.93 6.22
CA ARG A 95 -9.39 -16.15 5.61
C ARG A 95 -8.91 -14.84 5.03
N GLU A 96 -7.94 -14.21 5.69
CA GLU A 96 -7.47 -12.87 5.34
C GLU A 96 -5.95 -12.80 5.24
N ASN A 97 -5.48 -11.84 4.47
CA ASN A 97 -4.10 -11.40 4.42
C ASN A 97 -4.06 -9.90 4.12
N ALA A 98 -2.86 -9.32 3.90
CA ALA A 98 -2.71 -7.90 3.60
C ALA A 98 -3.41 -7.44 2.29
N ASN A 99 -3.86 -8.35 1.45
CA ASN A 99 -4.46 -8.05 0.15
C ASN A 99 -5.94 -8.39 0.04
N MET A 100 -6.48 -9.24 0.91
CA MET A 100 -7.87 -9.67 0.85
C MET A 100 -8.42 -10.15 2.19
N ASN A 101 -9.74 -10.09 2.32
CA ASN A 101 -10.51 -10.68 3.41
C ASN A 101 -11.67 -11.50 2.84
N ALA A 102 -11.72 -12.80 3.12
CA ALA A 102 -12.74 -13.71 2.62
C ALA A 102 -14.04 -13.70 3.42
N ASP A 103 -14.27 -12.73 4.31
CA ASP A 103 -15.54 -12.58 5.07
C ASP A 103 -16.70 -12.05 4.24
N THR A 104 -16.39 -11.42 3.10
CA THR A 104 -17.40 -10.88 2.18
C THR A 104 -17.50 -11.71 0.90
N PRO A 105 -18.64 -11.67 0.18
CA PRO A 105 -18.76 -12.35 -1.12
C PRO A 105 -17.67 -11.92 -2.12
N ALA A 106 -17.34 -10.62 -2.19
CA ALA A 106 -16.27 -10.11 -3.03
C ALA A 106 -14.90 -10.67 -2.60
N GLY A 107 -14.65 -10.77 -1.30
CA GLY A 107 -13.45 -11.35 -0.74
C GLY A 107 -13.29 -12.85 -1.04
N MET A 108 -14.38 -13.62 -0.97
CA MET A 108 -14.36 -15.02 -1.38
C MET A 108 -13.99 -15.16 -2.86
N MET A 109 -14.54 -14.32 -3.72
CA MET A 109 -14.19 -14.31 -5.15
C MET A 109 -12.73 -13.94 -5.38
N MET A 110 -12.19 -12.96 -4.64
CA MET A 110 -10.76 -12.61 -4.70
C MET A 110 -9.88 -13.74 -4.17
N LYS A 111 -10.27 -14.40 -3.08
CA LYS A 111 -9.55 -15.56 -2.53
C LYS A 111 -9.50 -16.69 -3.56
N PHE A 112 -10.63 -16.99 -4.20
CA PHE A 112 -10.68 -17.98 -5.27
C PHE A 112 -9.78 -17.60 -6.45
N ALA A 113 -9.80 -16.35 -6.89
CA ALA A 113 -8.92 -15.85 -7.94
C ALA A 113 -7.43 -16.00 -7.53
N SER A 114 -7.06 -15.62 -6.32
CA SER A 114 -5.71 -15.77 -5.78
C SER A 114 -5.24 -17.23 -5.80
N GLU A 115 -6.03 -18.14 -5.23
CA GLU A 115 -5.66 -19.56 -5.15
C GLU A 115 -5.59 -20.26 -6.52
N THR A 116 -6.36 -19.79 -7.51
CA THR A 116 -6.26 -20.30 -8.88
C THR A 116 -5.10 -19.70 -9.67
N THR A 117 -4.69 -18.46 -9.35
CA THR A 117 -3.59 -17.78 -10.03
C THR A 117 -2.22 -18.32 -9.62
N LYS A 118 -2.02 -18.69 -8.36
CA LYS A 118 -0.74 -19.23 -7.86
C LYS A 118 -0.26 -20.46 -8.65
N PRO A 119 -1.08 -21.50 -8.86
CA PRO A 119 -0.69 -22.62 -9.73
C PRO A 119 -0.44 -22.22 -11.19
N PHE A 120 -1.17 -21.22 -11.70
CA PHE A 120 -0.92 -20.70 -13.04
C PHE A 120 0.50 -20.10 -13.16
N VAL A 121 0.93 -19.34 -12.15
CA VAL A 121 2.29 -18.79 -12.10
C VAL A 121 3.33 -19.92 -12.10
N ASP A 122 3.14 -20.93 -11.26
CA ASP A 122 4.03 -22.07 -11.16
C ASP A 122 4.11 -22.85 -12.48
N ASP A 123 2.98 -23.12 -13.11
CA ASP A 123 2.91 -23.97 -14.31
C ASP A 123 3.36 -23.24 -15.59
N TYR A 124 3.20 -21.91 -15.67
CA TYR A 124 3.35 -21.20 -16.94
C TYR A 124 4.33 -20.03 -16.94
N LEU A 125 4.64 -19.43 -15.79
CA LEU A 125 5.44 -18.20 -15.74
C LEU A 125 6.83 -18.39 -15.13
N LEU A 126 7.00 -19.35 -14.21
CA LEU A 126 8.30 -19.63 -13.61
C LEU A 126 9.08 -20.62 -14.48
N SER A 127 10.41 -20.48 -14.54
CA SER A 127 11.28 -21.50 -15.08
C SER A 127 11.35 -22.72 -14.14
N ASP A 128 11.67 -23.88 -14.69
CA ASP A 128 11.80 -25.11 -13.89
C ASP A 128 12.82 -24.95 -12.74
N GLU A 129 13.91 -24.21 -12.98
CA GLU A 129 14.94 -23.91 -11.98
C GLU A 129 14.40 -23.06 -10.82
N VAL A 130 13.65 -22.00 -11.14
CA VAL A 130 13.03 -21.13 -10.12
C VAL A 130 11.96 -21.89 -9.35
N LEU A 131 11.16 -22.69 -10.04
CA LEU A 131 10.11 -23.50 -9.43
C LEU A 131 10.71 -24.54 -8.46
N GLU A 132 11.81 -25.19 -8.84
CA GLU A 132 12.55 -26.10 -7.96
C GLU A 132 13.08 -25.39 -6.72
N ALA A 133 13.65 -24.18 -6.88
CA ALA A 133 14.13 -23.37 -5.76
C ALA A 133 12.99 -22.97 -4.80
N VAL A 134 11.81 -22.66 -5.34
CA VAL A 134 10.61 -22.37 -4.54
C VAL A 134 10.12 -23.60 -3.78
N HIS A 135 10.04 -24.77 -4.44
CA HIS A 135 9.61 -26.02 -3.82
C HIS A 135 10.56 -26.51 -2.73
N ASN A 136 11.87 -26.27 -2.91
CA ASN A 136 12.89 -26.61 -1.92
C ASN A 136 13.06 -25.54 -0.83
N ASN A 137 12.22 -24.48 -0.79
CA ASN A 137 12.27 -23.37 0.17
C ASN A 137 13.59 -22.56 0.13
N TYR A 138 14.33 -22.56 -0.98
CA TYR A 138 15.46 -21.67 -1.20
C TYR A 138 15.02 -20.27 -1.62
N LEU A 139 13.84 -20.16 -2.24
CA LEU A 139 13.26 -18.90 -2.71
C LEU A 139 11.79 -18.85 -2.31
N HIS A 140 11.35 -17.66 -1.87
CA HIS A 140 9.94 -17.35 -1.65
C HIS A 140 9.50 -16.21 -2.57
N ILE A 141 8.41 -16.40 -3.31
CA ILE A 141 7.78 -15.35 -4.11
C ILE A 141 6.60 -14.82 -3.33
N HIS A 142 6.78 -13.60 -2.78
CA HIS A 142 5.74 -12.89 -2.05
C HIS A 142 4.62 -12.45 -3.00
N ASP A 143 3.36 -12.53 -2.56
CA ASP A 143 2.18 -12.13 -3.35
C ASP A 143 2.17 -12.74 -4.77
N LYS A 144 2.48 -14.04 -4.87
CA LYS A 144 2.64 -14.76 -6.14
C LYS A 144 1.39 -14.70 -7.03
N ASP A 145 0.22 -14.54 -6.45
CA ASP A 145 -1.05 -14.33 -7.13
C ASP A 145 -1.12 -13.01 -7.91
N TYR A 146 -0.41 -11.98 -7.46
CA TYR A 146 -0.28 -10.70 -8.19
C TYR A 146 0.80 -10.70 -9.27
N TYR A 147 1.69 -11.69 -9.31
CA TYR A 147 2.80 -11.76 -10.25
C TYR A 147 2.38 -11.58 -11.73
N PRO A 148 1.28 -12.21 -12.23
CA PRO A 148 0.86 -12.05 -13.63
C PRO A 148 0.32 -10.64 -13.93
N THR A 149 -0.15 -9.92 -12.92
CA THR A 149 -0.76 -8.60 -13.09
C THR A 149 0.26 -7.50 -13.33
N LYS A 150 1.53 -7.76 -12.97
CA LYS A 150 2.63 -6.79 -13.04
C LYS A 150 2.36 -5.50 -12.22
N SER A 151 1.47 -5.57 -11.22
CA SER A 151 1.20 -4.46 -10.32
C SER A 151 2.42 -4.13 -9.46
N LEU A 152 2.49 -2.88 -9.00
CA LEU A 152 3.54 -2.46 -8.06
C LEU A 152 3.27 -3.07 -6.68
N THR A 153 4.35 -3.45 -6.00
CA THR A 153 4.29 -3.83 -4.60
C THR A 153 4.82 -2.72 -3.72
N CYS A 154 4.06 -2.37 -2.67
CA CYS A 154 4.40 -1.36 -1.67
C CYS A 154 4.77 0.00 -2.28
N VAL A 155 3.94 1.01 -2.09
CA VAL A 155 4.08 2.35 -2.70
C VAL A 155 4.22 3.43 -1.63
N GLN A 156 4.99 4.47 -1.94
CA GLN A 156 4.98 5.73 -1.18
C GLN A 156 4.16 6.78 -1.92
N HIS A 157 3.37 7.54 -1.16
CA HIS A 157 2.57 8.64 -1.68
C HIS A 157 3.29 9.97 -1.47
N PRO A 158 3.67 10.69 -2.53
CA PRO A 158 4.17 12.05 -2.45
C PRO A 158 2.98 12.99 -2.21
N LEU A 159 2.46 13.00 -1.00
CA LEU A 159 1.21 13.66 -0.66
C LEU A 159 1.28 15.17 -0.86
N ASP A 160 2.45 15.78 -0.75
CA ASP A 160 2.69 17.20 -1.08
C ASP A 160 2.28 17.52 -2.51
N ARG A 161 2.67 16.68 -3.47
CA ARG A 161 2.30 16.83 -4.89
C ARG A 161 0.83 16.49 -5.13
N ILE A 162 0.35 15.41 -4.54
CA ILE A 162 -1.04 14.96 -4.66
C ILE A 162 -2.00 16.06 -4.18
N LEU A 163 -1.71 16.68 -3.05
CA LEU A 163 -2.55 17.72 -2.47
C LEU A 163 -2.45 19.06 -3.19
N SER A 164 -1.28 19.42 -3.72
CA SER A 164 -1.05 20.69 -4.41
C SER A 164 -1.52 20.69 -5.87
N CYS A 165 -1.47 19.54 -6.55
CA CYS A 165 -1.85 19.41 -7.95
C CYS A 165 -3.25 18.83 -8.15
N GLY A 166 -3.76 18.08 -7.17
CA GLY A 166 -4.87 17.17 -7.37
C GLY A 166 -4.43 15.88 -8.07
N PHE A 167 -5.36 14.96 -8.30
CA PHE A 167 -5.10 13.69 -8.98
C PHE A 167 -6.37 13.14 -9.62
N SER A 168 -6.20 12.26 -10.60
CA SER A 168 -7.29 11.50 -11.21
C SER A 168 -7.30 10.06 -10.70
N ALA A 169 -8.49 9.59 -10.37
CA ALA A 169 -8.74 8.20 -9.95
C ALA A 169 -9.41 7.37 -11.06
N GLY A 170 -9.32 7.82 -12.32
CA GLY A 170 -9.89 7.15 -13.49
C GLY A 170 -11.33 7.57 -13.83
N HIS A 171 -12.13 8.02 -12.86
CA HIS A 171 -13.54 8.43 -13.05
C HIS A 171 -13.83 9.89 -12.70
N GLY A 172 -12.80 10.67 -12.46
CA GLY A 172 -12.90 12.09 -12.12
C GLY A 172 -11.58 12.62 -11.60
N GLU A 173 -11.50 13.95 -11.51
CA GLU A 173 -10.31 14.64 -11.04
C GLU A 173 -10.58 15.30 -9.69
N SER A 174 -9.70 15.05 -8.72
CA SER A 174 -9.66 15.78 -7.46
C SER A 174 -8.99 17.14 -7.68
N ARG A 175 -9.60 18.21 -7.16
CA ARG A 175 -8.99 19.53 -7.15
C ARG A 175 -7.90 19.61 -6.06
N PRO A 176 -6.93 20.52 -6.19
CA PRO A 176 -5.99 20.82 -5.12
C PRO A 176 -6.67 21.11 -3.79
N ALA A 177 -6.08 20.63 -2.70
CA ALA A 177 -6.57 20.90 -1.35
C ALA A 177 -6.38 22.39 -1.01
N LYS A 178 -7.29 22.94 -0.21
CA LYS A 178 -7.17 24.31 0.30
C LYS A 178 -7.10 24.37 1.81
N ARG A 179 -7.73 23.44 2.50
CA ARG A 179 -7.96 23.40 3.95
C ARG A 179 -7.52 22.05 4.50
N ILE A 180 -7.32 22.00 5.82
CA ILE A 180 -6.86 20.77 6.48
C ILE A 180 -7.84 19.60 6.31
N GLU A 181 -9.15 19.85 6.32
CA GLU A 181 -10.16 18.84 6.15
C GLU A 181 -10.08 18.22 4.75
N THR A 182 -9.98 19.07 3.72
CA THR A 182 -9.86 18.61 2.34
C THR A 182 -8.52 17.88 2.13
N ALA A 183 -7.43 18.38 2.70
CA ALA A 183 -6.13 17.73 2.60
C ALA A 183 -6.14 16.34 3.26
N SER A 184 -6.74 16.21 4.43
CA SER A 184 -6.87 14.96 5.15
C SER A 184 -7.69 13.93 4.37
N ILE A 185 -8.86 14.31 3.87
CA ILE A 185 -9.73 13.38 3.11
C ILE A 185 -9.13 13.00 1.75
N LEU A 186 -8.45 13.92 1.05
CA LEU A 186 -7.75 13.58 -0.19
C LEU A 186 -6.57 12.63 0.06
N GLY A 187 -5.92 12.73 1.22
CA GLY A 187 -4.94 11.74 1.67
C GLY A 187 -5.55 10.35 1.81
N CYS A 188 -6.74 10.22 2.43
CA CYS A 188 -7.47 8.96 2.50
C CYS A 188 -7.81 8.44 1.10
N ILE A 189 -8.44 9.27 0.26
CA ILE A 189 -8.86 8.89 -1.09
C ILE A 189 -7.67 8.41 -1.94
N SER A 190 -6.50 9.06 -1.83
CA SER A 190 -5.32 8.65 -2.59
C SER A 190 -4.85 7.25 -2.19
N LEU A 191 -4.87 6.92 -0.89
CA LEU A 191 -4.51 5.60 -0.38
C LEU A 191 -5.55 4.54 -0.80
N GLU A 192 -6.83 4.85 -0.66
CA GLU A 192 -7.94 3.94 -1.00
C GLU A 192 -7.98 3.62 -2.51
N THR A 193 -7.77 4.64 -3.34
CA THR A 193 -7.76 4.47 -4.80
C THR A 193 -6.57 3.66 -5.26
N ALA A 194 -5.38 3.99 -4.78
CA ALA A 194 -4.15 3.31 -5.17
C ALA A 194 -4.17 1.82 -4.78
N GLN A 195 -4.90 1.44 -3.73
CA GLN A 195 -5.03 0.04 -3.34
C GLN A 195 -5.63 -0.85 -4.44
N ASN A 196 -6.40 -0.28 -5.38
CA ASN A 196 -6.96 -1.04 -6.51
C ASN A 196 -5.91 -1.32 -7.61
N GLU A 197 -4.82 -0.56 -7.65
CA GLU A 197 -3.80 -0.62 -8.70
C GLU A 197 -2.47 -1.23 -8.26
N MET A 198 -2.32 -1.52 -6.96
CA MET A 198 -1.11 -2.05 -6.36
C MET A 198 -1.42 -3.18 -5.38
N HIS A 199 -0.41 -3.87 -4.87
CA HIS A 199 -0.54 -4.83 -3.79
C HIS A 199 0.47 -4.53 -2.67
N GLY A 200 0.26 -5.14 -1.47
CA GLY A 200 1.07 -4.84 -0.30
C GLY A 200 0.70 -3.54 0.39
N GLY A 201 1.65 -2.93 1.10
CA GLY A 201 1.42 -1.76 1.93
C GLY A 201 1.64 -0.43 1.22
N GLN A 202 1.05 0.63 1.78
CA GLN A 202 1.18 2.00 1.29
C GLN A 202 1.73 2.89 2.41
N ALA A 203 2.49 3.93 2.07
CA ALA A 203 3.08 4.82 3.06
C ALA A 203 3.02 6.29 2.67
N ILE A 204 2.82 7.16 3.66
CA ILE A 204 3.06 8.59 3.56
C ILE A 204 4.36 8.89 4.33
N PRO A 205 5.43 9.35 3.66
CA PRO A 205 6.78 9.43 4.26
C PRO A 205 7.00 10.63 5.20
N ALA A 206 6.18 11.71 5.09
CA ALA A 206 6.33 12.94 5.87
C ALA A 206 4.97 13.59 6.10
N PHE A 207 4.10 12.90 6.84
CA PHE A 207 2.70 13.28 7.02
C PHE A 207 2.51 14.66 7.66
N ASP A 208 3.33 14.98 8.67
CA ASP A 208 3.34 16.26 9.36
C ASP A 208 3.72 17.43 8.44
N PHE A 209 4.80 17.29 7.68
CA PHE A 209 5.24 18.31 6.72
C PHE A 209 4.23 18.52 5.59
N TYR A 210 3.66 17.44 5.06
CA TYR A 210 2.75 17.53 3.92
C TYR A 210 1.42 18.21 4.26
N LEU A 211 0.95 18.07 5.49
CA LEU A 211 -0.29 18.70 5.95
C LEU A 211 -0.12 20.08 6.57
N ALA A 212 1.09 20.45 7.02
CA ALA A 212 1.36 21.72 7.69
C ALA A 212 0.87 22.96 6.90
N PRO A 213 1.06 23.08 5.58
CA PRO A 213 0.57 24.23 4.82
C PRO A 213 -0.95 24.42 4.92
N TYR A 214 -1.71 23.33 5.02
CA TYR A 214 -3.17 23.36 5.09
C TYR A 214 -3.71 23.75 6.47
N VAL A 215 -2.91 23.55 7.53
CA VAL A 215 -3.19 24.13 8.85
C VAL A 215 -3.08 25.63 8.79
N ARG A 216 -2.00 26.17 8.18
CA ARG A 216 -1.82 27.62 7.98
C ARG A 216 -2.97 28.21 7.17
N ASN A 217 -3.35 27.57 6.07
CA ASN A 217 -4.46 28.02 5.25
C ASN A 217 -5.80 28.06 6.02
N SER A 218 -6.04 27.05 6.85
CA SER A 218 -7.23 27.01 7.69
C SER A 218 -7.24 28.13 8.75
N TYR A 219 -6.06 28.42 9.33
CA TYR A 219 -5.90 29.56 10.24
C TYR A 219 -6.18 30.90 9.54
N ILE A 220 -5.63 31.11 8.35
CA ILE A 220 -5.88 32.33 7.56
C ILE A 220 -7.38 32.50 7.26
N GLU A 221 -8.05 31.38 6.94
CA GLU A 221 -9.50 31.42 6.72
C GLU A 221 -10.27 31.83 7.95
N GLU A 222 -9.90 31.34 9.13
CA GLU A 222 -10.55 31.77 10.38
C GLU A 222 -10.32 33.28 10.66
N ILE A 223 -9.13 33.82 10.34
CA ILE A 223 -8.89 35.25 10.41
C ILE A 223 -9.79 36.02 9.43
N LYS A 224 -9.92 35.54 8.17
CA LYS A 224 -10.80 36.16 7.16
C LYS A 224 -12.28 36.14 7.58
N ASN A 225 -12.74 35.08 8.19
CA ASN A 225 -14.10 35.00 8.73
C ASN A 225 -14.32 36.06 9.81
N LEU A 226 -13.31 36.36 10.64
CA LEU A 226 -13.36 37.40 11.65
C LEU A 226 -13.26 38.82 11.06
N GLU A 227 -12.52 38.99 9.94
CA GLU A 227 -12.51 40.25 9.18
C GLU A 227 -13.91 40.58 8.67
N GLU A 228 -14.56 39.59 8.03
CA GLU A 228 -15.91 39.77 7.51
C GLU A 228 -16.92 40.06 8.62
N LEU A 229 -16.86 39.33 9.74
CA LEU A 229 -17.74 39.49 10.87
C LEU A 229 -17.59 40.87 11.54
N ASN A 230 -16.35 41.33 11.71
CA ASN A 230 -16.05 42.57 12.44
C ASN A 230 -15.99 43.80 11.55
N GLY A 231 -15.96 43.65 10.21
CA GLY A 231 -15.77 44.76 9.27
C GLY A 231 -14.40 45.43 9.38
N LYS A 232 -13.36 44.70 9.81
CA LYS A 232 -12.00 45.20 10.06
C LYS A 232 -10.98 44.35 9.31
N ASP A 233 -9.90 44.97 8.81
CA ASP A 233 -8.79 44.31 8.18
C ASP A 233 -7.82 43.73 9.24
N TYR A 234 -7.57 42.44 9.19
CA TYR A 234 -6.60 41.69 9.99
C TYR A 234 -5.56 40.96 9.14
N SER A 235 -5.38 41.37 7.89
CA SER A 235 -4.47 40.73 6.92
C SER A 235 -3.01 40.63 7.42
N HIS A 236 -2.57 41.61 8.27
CA HIS A 236 -1.27 41.61 8.92
C HIS A 236 -1.06 40.40 9.87
N LEU A 237 -2.12 39.69 10.26
CA LEU A 237 -2.06 38.48 11.10
C LEU A 237 -1.90 37.18 10.31
N TYR A 238 -2.10 37.19 8.96
CA TYR A 238 -2.08 35.98 8.15
C TYR A 238 -0.74 35.23 8.21
N GLN A 239 0.36 35.98 8.20
CA GLN A 239 1.72 35.41 8.20
C GLN A 239 2.39 35.56 9.58
N LYS A 240 1.61 35.87 10.64
CA LYS A 240 2.15 35.96 11.99
C LYS A 240 2.84 34.63 12.35
N GLU A 241 4.07 34.71 12.78
CA GLU A 241 4.78 33.55 13.33
C GLU A 241 4.08 33.12 14.62
N LEU A 242 3.68 31.87 14.69
CA LEU A 242 3.01 31.30 15.85
C LEU A 242 3.98 30.34 16.54
N THR A 243 4.03 30.46 17.86
CA THR A 243 4.88 29.58 18.69
C THR A 243 4.34 28.15 18.67
N ASP A 244 3.02 28.04 18.77
CA ASP A 244 2.28 26.78 18.72
C ASP A 244 0.78 27.04 18.49
N TYR A 245 0.07 26.05 18.01
CA TYR A 245 -1.39 26.02 17.93
C TYR A 245 -1.93 25.34 19.20
N LEU A 246 -2.07 26.11 20.27
CA LEU A 246 -2.58 25.64 21.56
C LEU A 246 -3.91 26.32 21.88
N GLN A 247 -4.93 25.52 22.19
CA GLN A 247 -6.21 26.03 22.65
C GLN A 247 -6.05 26.73 24.02
N GLN A 248 -6.54 27.96 24.12
CA GLN A 248 -6.49 28.76 25.34
C GLN A 248 -7.78 29.55 25.50
N PRO A 249 -8.13 29.93 26.77
CA PRO A 249 -9.22 30.86 27.04
C PRO A 249 -8.99 32.22 26.38
N LEU A 250 -10.07 32.92 26.05
CA LEU A 250 -10.02 34.23 25.41
C LEU A 250 -10.06 35.40 26.41
N ASP A 251 -10.30 35.08 27.67
CA ASP A 251 -10.48 36.07 28.73
C ASP A 251 -9.16 36.79 29.06
N GLY A 252 -9.23 38.11 29.28
CA GLY A 252 -8.07 38.92 29.63
C GLY A 252 -7.09 39.22 28.47
N LEU A 253 -7.38 38.79 27.25
CA LEU A 253 -6.55 39.09 26.07
C LEU A 253 -6.92 40.47 25.48
N SER A 254 -5.91 41.18 24.92
CA SER A 254 -6.14 42.33 24.06
C SER A 254 -6.86 41.92 22.77
N ASP A 255 -7.54 42.86 22.09
CA ASP A 255 -8.36 42.58 20.91
C ASP A 255 -7.60 41.74 19.83
N GLU A 256 -6.40 42.15 19.46
CA GLU A 256 -5.61 41.43 18.46
C GLU A 256 -5.23 40.03 18.94
N LYS A 257 -4.77 39.88 20.20
CA LYS A 257 -4.44 38.57 20.76
C LYS A 257 -5.67 37.67 20.84
N ARG A 258 -6.83 38.25 21.10
CA ARG A 258 -8.13 37.56 21.16
C ARG A 258 -8.53 37.02 19.78
N ILE A 259 -8.36 37.83 18.70
CA ILE A 259 -8.56 37.39 17.31
C ILE A 259 -7.65 36.22 16.96
N VAL A 260 -6.36 36.37 17.21
CA VAL A 260 -5.37 35.32 16.94
C VAL A 260 -5.69 34.03 17.71
N GLN A 261 -5.96 34.16 19.02
CA GLN A 261 -6.24 32.98 19.84
C GLN A 261 -7.57 32.30 19.46
N HIS A 262 -8.58 33.08 19.07
CA HIS A 262 -9.83 32.53 18.58
C HIS A 262 -9.60 31.74 17.30
N ALA A 263 -8.87 32.30 16.33
CA ALA A 263 -8.52 31.60 15.08
C ALA A 263 -7.69 30.33 15.35
N ILE A 264 -6.74 30.36 16.28
CA ILE A 264 -5.99 29.19 16.73
C ILE A 264 -6.93 28.14 17.31
N ASN A 265 -7.81 28.48 18.24
CA ASN A 265 -8.73 27.55 18.89
C ASN A 265 -9.62 26.83 17.84
N LYS A 266 -10.14 27.60 16.87
CA LYS A 266 -10.92 27.04 15.76
C LYS A 266 -10.10 26.13 14.87
N THR A 267 -8.90 26.55 14.48
CA THR A 267 -7.99 25.76 13.66
C THR A 267 -7.60 24.44 14.34
N VAL A 268 -7.27 24.47 15.63
CA VAL A 268 -6.93 23.23 16.38
C VAL A 268 -8.11 22.26 16.40
N ALA A 269 -9.33 22.77 16.61
CA ALA A 269 -10.53 21.92 16.58
C ALA A 269 -10.74 21.28 15.20
N ARG A 270 -10.51 22.00 14.10
CA ARG A 270 -10.56 21.50 12.72
C ARG A 270 -9.48 20.46 12.45
N VAL A 271 -8.25 20.71 12.91
CA VAL A 271 -7.15 19.74 12.80
C VAL A 271 -7.47 18.46 13.57
N HIS A 272 -7.96 18.59 14.81
CA HIS A 272 -8.36 17.44 15.63
C HIS A 272 -9.39 16.56 14.91
N GLN A 273 -10.49 17.18 14.46
CA GLN A 273 -11.54 16.48 13.72
C GLN A 273 -11.03 15.84 12.43
N SER A 274 -10.09 16.50 11.73
CA SER A 274 -9.48 15.96 10.52
C SER A 274 -8.60 14.74 10.81
N MET A 275 -7.84 14.75 11.91
CA MET A 275 -7.01 13.59 12.32
C MET A 275 -7.86 12.44 12.81
N GLU A 276 -8.91 12.71 13.56
CA GLU A 276 -9.88 11.70 13.97
C GLU A 276 -10.54 11.05 12.76
N ALA A 277 -11.05 11.87 11.81
CA ALA A 277 -11.66 11.38 10.58
C ALA A 277 -10.69 10.55 9.74
N PHE A 278 -9.41 10.96 9.64
CA PHE A 278 -8.38 10.21 8.94
C PHE A 278 -8.21 8.80 9.53
N ILE A 279 -8.07 8.68 10.84
CA ILE A 279 -7.93 7.39 11.52
C ILE A 279 -9.19 6.54 11.31
N HIS A 280 -10.39 7.12 11.49
CA HIS A 280 -11.64 6.39 11.28
C HIS A 280 -11.79 5.88 9.86
N ASN A 281 -11.53 6.71 8.85
CA ASN A 281 -11.59 6.32 7.45
C ASN A 281 -10.65 5.15 7.14
N MET A 282 -9.41 5.19 7.62
CA MET A 282 -8.44 4.12 7.38
C MET A 282 -8.82 2.78 8.04
N ASN A 283 -9.77 2.76 8.96
CA ASN A 283 -10.23 1.55 9.65
C ASN A 283 -11.64 1.10 9.24
N THR A 284 -12.42 1.95 8.57
CA THR A 284 -13.82 1.67 8.26
C THR A 284 -14.13 1.61 6.76
N ILE A 285 -13.38 2.33 5.94
CA ILE A 285 -13.59 2.32 4.49
C ILE A 285 -12.83 1.15 3.88
N HIS A 286 -13.57 0.35 3.11
CA HIS A 286 -13.02 -0.78 2.38
C HIS A 286 -12.80 -0.41 0.92
N SER A 287 -11.66 -0.77 0.36
CA SER A 287 -11.36 -0.71 -1.06
C SER A 287 -11.26 -2.12 -1.69
N ARG A 288 -10.82 -2.26 -2.91
CA ARG A 288 -10.80 -3.53 -3.65
C ARG A 288 -12.15 -4.23 -3.68
N GLY A 289 -13.15 -3.49 -4.16
CA GLY A 289 -14.51 -4.02 -4.24
C GLY A 289 -15.22 -4.21 -2.89
N GLY A 290 -14.83 -3.46 -1.87
CA GLY A 290 -15.40 -3.55 -0.53
C GLY A 290 -14.83 -4.69 0.32
N ASN A 291 -13.65 -5.19 -0.04
CA ASN A 291 -13.09 -6.40 0.52
C ASN A 291 -12.12 -6.17 1.69
N GLN A 292 -11.42 -5.03 1.72
CA GLN A 292 -10.36 -4.81 2.70
C GLN A 292 -10.14 -3.34 3.05
N VAL A 293 -9.81 -3.05 4.32
CA VAL A 293 -9.26 -1.76 4.74
C VAL A 293 -7.85 -1.57 4.17
N VAL A 294 -7.45 -0.30 3.99
CA VAL A 294 -6.18 0.04 3.37
C VAL A 294 -5.01 -0.27 4.29
N PHE A 295 -4.12 -1.17 3.85
CA PHE A 295 -2.87 -1.45 4.57
C PHE A 295 -1.90 -0.28 4.42
N SER A 296 -2.02 0.68 5.32
CA SER A 296 -1.36 1.99 5.24
C SER A 296 -0.43 2.26 6.41
N SER A 297 0.58 3.09 6.17
CA SER A 297 1.47 3.63 7.21
C SER A 297 1.72 5.12 7.00
N ILE A 298 1.97 5.83 8.08
CA ILE A 298 2.36 7.25 8.06
C ILE A 298 3.61 7.47 8.90
N ASN A 299 4.54 8.26 8.37
CA ASN A 299 5.76 8.65 9.05
C ASN A 299 5.67 10.13 9.42
N TYR A 300 6.04 10.48 10.64
CA TYR A 300 5.95 11.84 11.17
C TYR A 300 6.87 12.04 12.41
N GLY A 301 6.90 13.24 12.97
CA GLY A 301 7.58 13.54 14.23
C GLY A 301 8.75 14.52 14.10
N THR A 302 9.16 14.86 12.89
CA THR A 302 10.32 15.73 12.66
C THR A 302 9.96 17.15 12.21
N ASP A 303 8.72 17.46 11.88
CA ASP A 303 8.31 18.84 11.64
C ASP A 303 8.25 19.63 12.96
N THR A 304 9.07 20.70 13.04
CA THR A 304 9.17 21.59 14.21
C THR A 304 8.40 22.89 14.04
N SER A 305 7.73 23.08 12.89
CA SER A 305 6.84 24.23 12.67
C SER A 305 5.64 24.16 13.63
N ALA A 306 5.04 25.31 13.90
CA ALA A 306 3.83 25.36 14.75
C ALA A 306 2.68 24.50 14.15
N GLU A 307 2.56 24.52 12.83
CA GLU A 307 1.58 23.78 12.05
C GLU A 307 1.81 22.27 12.12
N GLY A 308 3.03 21.80 11.83
CA GLY A 308 3.40 20.39 11.90
C GLY A 308 3.26 19.83 13.31
N ARG A 309 3.66 20.59 14.32
CA ARG A 309 3.46 20.24 15.74
C ARG A 309 1.97 20.10 16.10
N CYS A 310 1.12 20.95 15.54
CA CYS A 310 -0.33 20.84 15.72
C CYS A 310 -0.86 19.53 15.15
N ILE A 311 -0.48 19.16 13.93
CA ILE A 311 -0.85 17.88 13.30
C ILE A 311 -0.41 16.71 14.16
N ILE A 312 0.85 16.68 14.55
CA ILE A 312 1.42 15.59 15.37
C ILE A 312 0.64 15.46 16.69
N ARG A 313 0.37 16.56 17.36
CA ARG A 313 -0.35 16.59 18.65
C ARG A 313 -1.76 16.06 18.51
N GLU A 314 -2.50 16.56 17.54
CA GLU A 314 -3.90 16.17 17.37
C GLU A 314 -4.04 14.75 16.81
N LEU A 315 -3.13 14.30 15.96
CA LEU A 315 -3.04 12.90 15.54
C LEU A 315 -2.81 11.96 16.73
N LEU A 316 -1.84 12.29 17.58
CA LEU A 316 -1.55 11.50 18.79
C LEU A 316 -2.72 11.48 19.78
N LYS A 317 -3.43 12.60 19.95
CA LYS A 317 -4.63 12.67 20.80
C LYS A 317 -5.75 11.79 20.25
N SER A 318 -6.04 11.87 18.95
CA SER A 318 -7.06 11.07 18.28
C SER A 318 -6.70 9.57 18.35
N THR A 319 -5.42 9.23 18.15
CA THR A 319 -4.94 7.85 18.34
C THR A 319 -5.12 7.37 19.77
N TYR A 320 -4.83 8.21 20.77
CA TYR A 320 -5.01 7.87 22.18
C TYR A 320 -6.48 7.60 22.55
N GLN A 321 -7.40 8.38 21.98
CA GLN A 321 -8.85 8.18 22.15
C GLN A 321 -9.29 6.83 21.54
N GLY A 322 -8.78 6.45 20.37
CA GLY A 322 -9.16 5.25 19.65
C GLY A 322 -10.36 5.48 18.74
N VAL A 323 -10.82 4.42 18.09
CA VAL A 323 -11.99 4.42 17.21
C VAL A 323 -13.22 3.83 17.91
N GLY A 324 -14.42 4.16 17.42
CA GLY A 324 -15.67 3.60 17.93
C GLY A 324 -15.85 3.81 19.44
N ASN A 325 -15.89 2.73 20.20
CA ASN A 325 -16.03 2.75 21.67
C ASN A 325 -14.67 2.85 22.39
N GLY A 326 -13.63 3.30 21.71
CA GLY A 326 -12.27 3.43 22.25
C GLY A 326 -11.38 2.25 21.91
N GLU A 327 -11.70 1.47 20.89
CA GLU A 327 -10.85 0.40 20.37
C GLU A 327 -9.55 0.96 19.76
N THR A 328 -8.50 0.16 19.77
CA THR A 328 -7.24 0.53 19.10
C THR A 328 -7.40 0.46 17.60
N ALA A 329 -7.15 1.57 16.90
CA ALA A 329 -7.08 1.60 15.46
C ALA A 329 -5.95 0.69 14.95
N ILE A 330 -6.19 -0.07 13.88
CA ILE A 330 -5.16 -0.92 13.25
C ILE A 330 -4.37 -0.09 12.23
N PHE A 331 -5.06 0.75 11.46
CA PHE A 331 -4.47 1.60 10.41
C PHE A 331 -4.74 3.09 10.66
N PRO A 332 -3.87 3.94 10.14
CA PRO A 332 -2.55 3.64 9.59
C PRO A 332 -1.58 3.17 10.66
N ILE A 333 -0.63 2.32 10.30
CA ILE A 333 0.55 2.04 11.14
C ILE A 333 1.32 3.34 11.27
N GLN A 334 1.51 3.81 12.50
CA GLN A 334 2.13 5.09 12.78
C GLN A 334 3.61 4.91 13.11
N ILE A 335 4.47 5.73 12.49
CA ILE A 335 5.92 5.69 12.63
C ILE A 335 6.42 7.05 13.10
N TRP A 336 6.87 7.12 14.34
CA TRP A 336 7.55 8.29 14.88
C TRP A 336 9.01 8.30 14.44
N LYS A 337 9.44 9.31 13.75
CA LYS A 337 10.83 9.55 13.38
C LYS A 337 11.58 10.17 14.55
N LYS A 338 12.49 9.42 15.15
CA LYS A 338 13.31 9.85 16.29
C LYS A 338 14.64 10.42 15.79
N LYS A 339 14.88 11.72 16.06
CA LYS A 339 16.11 12.43 15.64
C LYS A 339 16.60 13.36 16.75
N ARG A 340 17.89 13.27 17.11
CA ARG A 340 18.54 14.20 18.03
C ARG A 340 18.57 15.61 17.45
N GLY A 341 18.39 16.62 18.29
CA GLY A 341 18.26 18.00 17.89
C GLY A 341 16.90 18.38 17.31
N VAL A 342 15.95 17.44 17.24
CA VAL A 342 14.62 17.67 16.65
C VAL A 342 13.50 17.11 17.53
N SER A 343 13.52 15.80 17.85
CA SER A 343 12.33 15.10 18.37
C SER A 343 12.63 14.04 19.43
N TYR A 344 13.74 14.14 20.15
CA TYR A 344 14.13 13.06 21.06
C TYR A 344 14.74 13.51 22.40
N LEU A 345 15.62 14.51 22.42
CA LEU A 345 16.29 14.98 23.65
C LEU A 345 15.42 16.01 24.39
N PRO A 346 15.57 16.19 25.71
CA PRO A 346 14.78 17.15 26.49
C PRO A 346 14.81 18.59 25.98
N GLU A 347 15.90 19.01 25.35
CA GLU A 347 16.08 20.33 24.73
C GLU A 347 15.48 20.43 23.32
N ASP A 348 15.09 19.32 22.71
CA ASP A 348 14.56 19.28 21.35
C ASP A 348 13.16 19.90 21.27
N ARG A 349 12.88 20.61 20.18
CA ARG A 349 11.62 21.33 19.97
C ARG A 349 10.38 20.43 20.06
N ASN A 350 10.48 19.18 19.64
CA ASN A 350 9.39 18.22 19.65
C ASN A 350 9.47 17.19 20.82
N TYR A 351 10.24 17.49 21.87
CA TYR A 351 10.38 16.57 23.00
C TYR A 351 9.06 16.34 23.75
N ASP A 352 8.25 17.38 23.94
CA ASP A 352 6.92 17.26 24.55
C ASP A 352 6.00 16.32 23.74
N LEU A 353 6.08 16.39 22.41
CA LEU A 353 5.35 15.50 21.52
C LEU A 353 5.91 14.07 21.52
N TYR A 354 7.23 13.92 21.69
CA TYR A 354 7.85 12.61 21.89
C TYR A 354 7.35 11.94 23.18
N GLN A 355 7.26 12.70 24.27
CA GLN A 355 6.69 12.18 25.53
C GLN A 355 5.22 11.76 25.34
N LEU A 356 4.43 12.56 24.60
CA LEU A 356 3.06 12.20 24.24
C LEU A 356 3.02 10.94 23.38
N ALA A 357 3.90 10.81 22.39
CA ALA A 357 4.02 9.62 21.55
C ALA A 357 4.30 8.36 22.39
N CYS A 358 5.24 8.43 23.33
CA CYS A 358 5.53 7.33 24.26
C CYS A 358 4.30 6.93 25.09
N LYS A 359 3.54 7.93 25.59
CA LYS A 359 2.30 7.70 26.34
C LYS A 359 1.23 7.01 25.49
N VAL A 360 1.10 7.43 24.21
CA VAL A 360 0.16 6.83 23.25
C VAL A 360 0.56 5.39 22.96
N THR A 361 1.85 5.14 22.68
CA THR A 361 2.37 3.79 22.40
C THR A 361 2.13 2.84 23.56
N ALA A 362 2.33 3.31 24.79
CA ALA A 362 2.08 2.49 25.99
C ALA A 362 0.63 2.01 26.12
N ARG A 363 -0.33 2.73 25.52
CA ARG A 363 -1.76 2.38 25.54
C ARG A 363 -2.23 1.69 24.26
N ARG A 364 -1.69 2.09 23.10
CA ARG A 364 -2.23 1.76 21.77
C ARG A 364 -1.30 0.94 20.87
N PHE A 365 -0.07 0.65 21.34
CA PHE A 365 1.01 0.03 20.57
C PHE A 365 1.51 0.85 19.38
N PHE A 366 0.98 2.04 19.15
CA PHE A 366 1.41 3.03 18.15
C PHE A 366 1.69 4.39 18.82
N PRO A 367 2.60 5.20 18.24
CA PRO A 367 3.47 4.93 17.09
C PRO A 367 4.62 3.97 17.39
N ASN A 368 5.14 3.32 16.34
CA ASN A 368 6.46 2.68 16.36
C ASN A 368 7.55 3.75 16.20
N PHE A 369 8.79 3.46 16.61
CA PHE A 369 9.87 4.44 16.61
C PHE A 369 10.95 4.07 15.59
N LEU A 370 11.18 4.97 14.62
CA LEU A 370 12.27 4.88 13.63
C LEU A 370 13.44 5.76 14.07
N ASN A 371 14.59 5.15 14.35
CA ASN A 371 15.78 5.88 14.76
C ASN A 371 16.56 6.43 13.55
N LEU A 372 16.42 7.73 13.28
CA LEU A 372 17.14 8.42 12.20
C LEU A 372 18.63 8.63 12.51
N ASP A 373 19.06 8.48 13.76
CA ASP A 373 20.47 8.63 14.14
C ASP A 373 21.28 7.33 13.98
N ALA A 374 20.64 6.21 13.66
CA ALA A 374 21.37 5.01 13.28
C ALA A 374 22.19 5.25 12.01
N THR A 375 23.44 4.80 11.98
CA THR A 375 24.38 5.11 10.89
C THR A 375 23.85 4.79 9.50
N PHE A 376 23.09 3.70 9.37
CA PHE A 376 22.48 3.27 8.12
C PHE A 376 21.18 4.05 7.74
N ASN A 377 20.70 4.95 8.61
CA ASN A 377 19.54 5.81 8.37
C ASN A 377 19.92 7.28 8.15
N GLN A 378 21.19 7.62 8.28
CA GLN A 378 21.65 8.99 8.10
C GLN A 378 21.81 9.34 6.62
N SER A 379 21.57 10.61 6.28
CA SER A 379 21.89 11.23 5.01
C SER A 379 22.83 12.40 5.24
N GLU A 380 23.87 12.51 4.43
CA GLU A 380 24.83 13.63 4.47
C GLU A 380 24.17 14.96 4.06
N GLU A 381 23.09 14.88 3.28
CA GLU A 381 22.34 16.04 2.81
C GLU A 381 21.36 16.59 3.85
N TRP A 382 21.08 15.83 4.90
CA TRP A 382 20.16 16.26 5.95
C TRP A 382 20.70 17.43 6.78
N LYS A 383 19.94 18.52 6.88
CA LYS A 383 20.28 19.71 7.68
C LYS A 383 19.09 20.10 8.54
N ALA A 384 19.33 20.35 9.83
CA ALA A 384 18.29 20.67 10.80
C ALA A 384 17.46 21.91 10.44
N ASN A 385 18.06 22.91 9.80
CA ASN A 385 17.43 24.18 9.44
C ASN A 385 16.83 24.18 8.03
N ASP A 386 16.91 23.07 7.29
CA ASP A 386 16.30 22.95 5.97
C ASP A 386 14.80 22.68 6.14
N PRO A 387 13.90 23.54 5.64
CA PRO A 387 12.45 23.30 5.68
C PRO A 387 12.04 22.08 4.87
N GLN A 388 12.87 21.62 3.93
CA GLN A 388 12.64 20.42 3.14
C GLN A 388 13.46 19.20 3.62
N ARG A 389 14.01 19.24 4.84
CA ARG A 389 14.84 18.15 5.38
C ARG A 389 14.17 16.79 5.38
N TYR A 390 12.83 16.75 5.39
CA TYR A 390 12.08 15.51 5.31
C TYR A 390 12.38 14.69 4.04
N GLN A 391 12.83 15.36 2.96
CA GLN A 391 13.25 14.71 1.72
C GLN A 391 14.55 13.90 1.88
N HIS A 392 15.34 14.22 2.88
CA HIS A 392 16.59 13.54 3.20
C HIS A 392 16.47 12.60 4.42
N GLU A 393 15.27 12.34 4.88
CA GLU A 393 14.96 11.43 5.96
C GLU A 393 14.49 10.08 5.41
N VAL A 394 15.02 9.01 5.99
CA VAL A 394 14.47 7.69 5.72
C VAL A 394 13.03 7.61 6.25
N ALA A 395 12.17 6.95 5.50
CA ALA A 395 10.83 6.57 5.92
C ALA A 395 10.66 5.07 5.81
N THR A 396 9.73 4.51 6.56
CA THR A 396 9.33 3.12 6.38
C THR A 396 8.13 3.03 5.46
N MET A 397 8.10 1.98 4.67
CA MET A 397 7.02 1.65 3.77
C MET A 397 6.54 0.23 4.07
N GLY A 398 5.21 0.07 4.20
CA GLY A 398 4.65 -1.20 4.67
C GLY A 398 5.17 -1.57 6.05
N CYS A 399 5.53 -2.83 6.27
CA CYS A 399 5.93 -3.30 7.59
C CYS A 399 7.36 -2.92 7.98
N ARG A 400 8.33 -2.91 7.05
CA ARG A 400 9.77 -2.85 7.41
C ARG A 400 10.70 -2.30 6.33
N THR A 401 10.22 -2.04 5.12
CA THR A 401 11.06 -1.54 4.03
C THR A 401 11.44 -0.09 4.33
N ARG A 402 12.74 0.19 4.37
CA ARG A 402 13.26 1.54 4.50
C ARG A 402 13.41 2.14 3.12
N VAL A 403 12.89 3.34 2.96
CA VAL A 403 12.96 4.07 1.70
C VAL A 403 13.56 5.43 1.94
N PHE A 404 14.55 5.79 1.13
CA PHE A 404 15.07 7.14 1.02
C PHE A 404 14.39 7.82 -0.16
N GLU A 405 14.39 9.14 -0.16
CA GLU A 405 13.95 9.91 -1.31
C GLU A 405 14.65 9.46 -2.60
N ASN A 406 13.96 9.66 -3.72
CA ASN A 406 14.52 9.36 -5.03
C ASN A 406 15.69 10.28 -5.37
N ARG A 407 16.92 9.82 -5.14
CA ARG A 407 18.16 10.55 -5.43
C ARG A 407 18.46 10.71 -6.93
N PHE A 408 17.70 10.08 -7.79
CA PHE A 408 17.92 10.09 -9.24
C PHE A 408 17.09 11.15 -9.98
N GLY A 409 16.53 12.10 -9.24
CA GLY A 409 15.71 13.19 -9.78
C GLY A 409 14.25 12.84 -9.98
N PRO A 410 13.42 13.84 -10.37
CA PRO A 410 12.00 13.59 -10.61
C PRO A 410 11.87 12.63 -11.78
N LYS A 411 11.29 11.47 -11.55
CA LYS A 411 10.80 10.66 -12.64
C LYS A 411 9.65 11.44 -13.25
N THR A 412 9.84 11.92 -14.45
CA THR A 412 8.73 12.35 -15.30
C THR A 412 7.81 11.15 -15.44
N SER A 413 6.58 11.33 -15.00
CA SER A 413 5.49 10.38 -15.16
C SER A 413 5.30 10.00 -16.63
#